data_fd9b71cafd5024fac6b6ddc24fb740e1
#
_entry.id   fd9b71cafd5024fac6b6ddc24fb740e1
#
_cell.length_a   1.000
_cell.length_b   1.000
_cell.length_c   1.000
_cell.angle_alpha   90.00
_cell.angle_beta   90.00
_cell.angle_gamma   90.00
#
_symmetry.space_group_name_H-M   'P 1'
#
loop_
_entity.id
_entity.type
_entity.pdbx_description
1 polymer ?
#
loop_
_entity_poly.entity_id
_entity_poly.type
_entity_poly.pdbx_seq_one_letter_code
_entity_poly.pdbx_strand_id
1 'polypeptide(L)'
;MQIIIPMVGESVRFKKAGYKVPKFLLKINNQYIIEHVIDLFPGEKDFLFICNKKHLTNKKLRLTSILKKKCPGGKIIGIKPHKLGPVYSVLKIINKIENKKPIIINYCDFNCYW
;
A
#
# COMPACT_ATOMS: atom_id res chain seq x y z
N MET A 1 2.47 -17.44 2.66
CA MET A 1 3.33 -16.38 2.13
C MET A 1 2.77 -15.04 2.55
N GLN A 2 3.62 -14.14 3.00
CA GLN A 2 3.19 -12.79 3.39
C GLN A 2 3.52 -11.80 2.28
N ILE A 3 2.54 -10.97 1.92
CA ILE A 3 2.68 -9.93 0.90
C ILE A 3 2.79 -8.59 1.62
N ILE A 4 3.92 -7.92 1.46
CA ILE A 4 4.17 -6.61 2.08
C ILE A 4 4.09 -5.53 1.02
N ILE A 5 3.19 -4.57 1.23
CA ILE A 5 2.98 -3.48 0.29
C ILE A 5 3.29 -2.14 0.96
N PRO A 6 4.49 -1.57 0.71
CA PRO A 6 4.82 -0.25 1.22
C PRO A 6 4.10 0.83 0.40
N MET A 7 3.39 1.70 1.11
CA MET A 7 2.52 2.72 0.53
C MET A 7 2.76 4.11 1.14
N VAL A 8 3.96 4.35 1.65
CA VAL A 8 4.23 5.56 2.45
C VAL A 8 4.58 6.77 1.59
N GLY A 9 5.13 6.54 0.40
CA GLY A 9 5.64 7.59 -0.46
C GLY A 9 4.62 8.65 -0.82
N GLU A 10 5.05 9.90 -0.83
CA GLU A 10 4.27 11.01 -1.36
C GLU A 10 4.73 11.25 -2.79
N SER A 11 3.84 11.09 -3.77
CA SER A 11 4.13 11.33 -5.17
C SER A 11 4.19 12.83 -5.43
N VAL A 12 5.34 13.46 -5.20
CA VAL A 12 5.51 14.92 -5.36
C VAL A 12 5.17 15.38 -6.77
N ARG A 13 5.61 14.64 -7.79
CA ARG A 13 5.27 14.95 -9.18
C ARG A 13 3.77 14.91 -9.43
N PHE A 14 3.10 13.98 -8.79
CA PHE A 14 1.67 13.78 -8.91
C PHE A 14 0.89 14.94 -8.28
N LYS A 15 1.32 15.39 -7.10
CA LYS A 15 0.75 16.57 -6.43
C LYS A 15 0.95 17.83 -7.27
N LYS A 16 2.12 18.02 -7.88
CA LYS A 16 2.40 19.17 -8.76
C LYS A 16 1.52 19.17 -10.00
N ALA A 17 1.07 18.01 -10.46
CA ALA A 17 0.14 17.89 -11.58
C ALA A 17 -1.32 18.16 -11.19
N GLY A 18 -1.59 18.52 -9.93
CA GLY A 18 -2.93 18.87 -9.47
C GLY A 18 -3.77 17.72 -8.90
N TYR A 19 -3.22 16.54 -8.74
CA TYR A 19 -3.95 15.41 -8.15
C TYR A 19 -4.05 15.57 -6.64
N LYS A 20 -5.24 15.36 -6.10
CA LYS A 20 -5.54 15.52 -4.68
C LYS A 20 -5.49 14.22 -3.90
N VAL A 21 -5.35 13.08 -4.57
CA VAL A 21 -5.31 11.77 -3.94
C VAL A 21 -3.97 11.09 -4.25
N PRO A 22 -3.50 10.18 -3.40
CA PRO A 22 -2.32 9.37 -3.71
C PRO A 22 -2.54 8.58 -5.00
N LYS A 23 -1.45 8.32 -5.73
CA LYS A 23 -1.49 7.60 -7.01
C LYS A 23 -2.21 6.26 -6.91
N PHE A 24 -1.99 5.51 -5.82
CA PHE A 24 -2.61 4.19 -5.64
C PHE A 24 -4.13 4.25 -5.42
N LEU A 25 -4.70 5.42 -5.18
CA LEU A 25 -6.14 5.63 -5.07
C LEU A 25 -6.77 6.19 -6.35
N LEU A 26 -6.05 6.24 -7.44
CA LEU A 26 -6.67 6.48 -8.75
C LEU A 26 -7.39 5.23 -9.22
N LYS A 27 -8.47 5.41 -9.97
CA LYS A 27 -9.25 4.30 -10.52
C LYS A 27 -8.87 3.98 -11.94
N ILE A 28 -8.70 2.70 -12.22
CA ILE A 28 -8.57 2.15 -13.57
C ILE A 28 -9.58 1.01 -13.68
N ASN A 29 -10.46 1.05 -14.69
CA ASN A 29 -11.52 0.05 -14.87
C ASN A 29 -12.39 -0.13 -13.62
N ASN A 30 -12.79 1.00 -13.00
CA ASN A 30 -13.65 1.05 -11.81
C ASN A 30 -13.03 0.48 -10.53
N GLN A 31 -11.73 0.21 -10.51
CA GLN A 31 -11.01 -0.22 -9.32
C GLN A 31 -9.84 0.71 -9.04
N TYR A 32 -9.52 0.91 -7.75
CA TYR A 32 -8.32 1.63 -7.37
C TYR A 32 -7.07 0.87 -7.79
N ILE A 33 -6.00 1.57 -8.09
CA ILE A 33 -4.72 0.94 -8.44
C ILE A 33 -4.29 -0.05 -7.37
N ILE A 34 -4.45 0.30 -6.08
CA ILE A 34 -4.10 -0.63 -4.98
C ILE A 34 -4.94 -1.92 -5.03
N GLU A 35 -6.19 -1.84 -5.46
CA GLU A 35 -7.02 -3.04 -5.61
C GLU A 35 -6.49 -3.95 -6.72
N HIS A 36 -6.02 -3.36 -7.82
CA HIS A 36 -5.38 -4.14 -8.90
C HIS A 36 -4.09 -4.81 -8.42
N VAL A 37 -3.32 -4.13 -7.56
CA VAL A 37 -2.10 -4.69 -6.98
C VAL A 37 -2.43 -5.91 -6.11
N ILE A 38 -3.47 -5.82 -5.28
CA ILE A 38 -3.92 -6.94 -4.46
C ILE A 38 -4.33 -8.14 -5.34
N ASP A 39 -4.99 -7.87 -6.46
CA ASP A 39 -5.44 -8.90 -7.41
C ASP A 39 -4.29 -9.62 -8.12
N LEU A 40 -3.06 -9.11 -8.06
CA LEU A 40 -1.88 -9.82 -8.58
C LEU A 40 -1.57 -11.09 -7.79
N PHE A 41 -2.11 -11.23 -6.59
CA PHE A 41 -1.85 -12.36 -5.70
C PHE A 41 -3.16 -13.09 -5.35
N PRO A 42 -3.80 -13.72 -6.34
CA PRO A 42 -5.08 -14.38 -6.10
C PRO A 42 -4.96 -15.51 -5.06
N GLY A 43 -5.92 -15.56 -4.15
CA GLY A 43 -5.92 -16.56 -3.09
C GLY A 43 -5.06 -16.23 -1.88
N GLU A 44 -4.19 -15.25 -1.96
CA GLU A 44 -3.38 -14.81 -0.82
C GLU A 44 -4.20 -13.90 0.08
N LYS A 45 -4.08 -14.10 1.38
CA LYS A 45 -4.84 -13.34 2.39
C LYS A 45 -3.93 -12.62 3.40
N ASP A 46 -2.67 -13.01 3.49
CA ASP A 46 -1.73 -12.44 4.46
C ASP A 46 -1.02 -11.23 3.86
N PHE A 47 -1.73 -10.11 3.85
CA PHE A 47 -1.20 -8.83 3.40
C PHE A 47 -0.82 -7.96 4.57
N LEU A 48 0.26 -7.21 4.42
CA LEU A 48 0.70 -6.17 5.36
C LEU A 48 0.88 -4.87 4.58
N PHE A 49 0.01 -3.90 4.84
CA PHE A 49 0.05 -2.60 4.20
C PHE A 49 0.77 -1.61 5.10
N ILE A 50 1.89 -1.06 4.64
CA ILE A 50 2.64 -0.04 5.38
C ILE A 50 2.22 1.32 4.81
N CYS A 51 1.44 2.07 5.58
CA CYS A 51 0.80 3.28 5.09
C CYS A 51 1.42 4.53 5.71
N ASN A 52 1.29 5.64 4.99
CA ASN A 52 1.60 6.96 5.51
C ASN A 52 0.51 7.34 6.52
N LYS A 53 0.91 7.71 7.74
CA LYS A 53 -0.03 8.12 8.79
C LYS A 53 -0.94 9.25 8.34
N LYS A 54 -0.45 10.18 7.53
CA LYS A 54 -1.27 11.26 6.99
C LYS A 54 -2.40 10.74 6.10
N HIS A 55 -2.13 9.69 5.32
CA HIS A 55 -3.16 9.07 4.49
C HIS A 55 -4.21 8.34 5.32
N LEU A 56 -3.78 7.64 6.38
CA LEU A 56 -4.70 6.92 7.27
C LEU A 56 -5.62 7.85 8.05
N THR A 57 -5.12 9.02 8.45
CA THR A 57 -5.90 10.00 9.21
C THR A 57 -6.76 10.90 8.33
N ASN A 58 -6.52 10.92 7.03
CA ASN A 58 -7.31 11.71 6.09
C ASN A 58 -8.62 10.99 5.76
N LYS A 59 -9.70 11.40 6.41
CA LYS A 59 -11.03 10.78 6.27
C LYS A 59 -11.57 10.80 4.83
N LYS A 60 -11.15 11.77 4.03
CA LYS A 60 -11.61 11.89 2.64
C LYS A 60 -11.07 10.77 1.76
N LEU A 61 -9.93 10.20 2.10
CA LEU A 61 -9.31 9.13 1.32
C LEU A 61 -9.98 7.77 1.56
N ARG A 62 -10.55 7.54 2.75
CA ARG A 62 -11.16 6.26 3.13
C ARG A 62 -10.23 5.06 2.95
N LEU A 63 -8.92 5.27 3.11
CA LEU A 63 -7.93 4.24 2.80
C LEU A 63 -8.14 2.95 3.61
N THR A 64 -8.35 3.07 4.92
CA THR A 64 -8.59 1.91 5.77
C THR A 64 -9.81 1.11 5.30
N SER A 65 -10.90 1.79 4.98
CA SER A 65 -12.12 1.14 4.49
C SER A 65 -11.90 0.42 3.17
N ILE A 66 -11.17 1.04 2.25
CA ILE A 66 -10.87 0.47 0.94
C ILE A 66 -10.04 -0.81 1.10
N LEU A 67 -8.98 -0.76 1.90
CA LEU A 67 -8.11 -1.90 2.14
C LEU A 67 -8.83 -3.04 2.85
N LYS A 68 -9.62 -2.74 3.88
CA LYS A 68 -10.37 -3.76 4.64
C LYS A 68 -11.47 -4.40 3.81
N LYS A 69 -12.11 -3.65 2.93
CA LYS A 69 -13.12 -4.19 2.04
C LYS A 69 -12.51 -5.15 1.02
N LYS A 70 -11.38 -4.78 0.44
CA LYS A 70 -10.71 -5.62 -0.56
C LYS A 70 -9.99 -6.81 0.07
N CYS A 71 -9.39 -6.62 1.24
CA CYS A 71 -8.61 -7.65 1.94
C CYS A 71 -8.96 -7.63 3.44
N PRO A 72 -10.05 -8.28 3.86
CA PRO A 72 -10.49 -8.23 5.27
C PRO A 72 -9.46 -8.75 6.27
N GLY A 73 -8.63 -9.72 5.88
CA GLY A 73 -7.57 -10.25 6.74
C GLY A 73 -6.27 -9.45 6.71
N GLY A 74 -6.19 -8.41 5.89
CA GLY A 74 -4.98 -7.60 5.76
C GLY A 74 -4.68 -6.78 7.00
N LYS A 75 -3.40 -6.65 7.32
CA LYS A 75 -2.92 -5.81 8.42
C LYS A 75 -2.49 -4.45 7.90
N ILE A 76 -2.83 -3.40 8.61
CA ILE A 76 -2.51 -2.02 8.23
C ILE A 76 -1.64 -1.41 9.33
N ILE A 77 -0.44 -0.92 8.94
CA ILE A 77 0.48 -0.24 9.85
C ILE A 77 0.75 1.15 9.32
N GLY A 78 0.57 2.16 10.17
CA GLY A 78 0.88 3.54 9.82
C GLY A 78 2.27 3.93 10.31
N ILE A 79 3.08 4.55 9.46
CA ILE A 79 4.36 5.13 9.85
C ILE A 79 4.43 6.58 9.38
N LYS A 80 5.36 7.34 9.98
CA LYS A 80 5.59 8.72 9.57
C LYS A 80 6.08 8.77 8.13
N PRO A 81 5.63 9.75 7.33
CA PRO A 81 6.14 9.89 5.96
C PRO A 81 7.64 10.16 5.94
N HIS A 82 8.31 9.61 4.94
CA HIS A 82 9.74 9.80 4.70
C HIS A 82 10.03 9.76 3.20
N LYS A 83 11.24 10.13 2.81
CA LYS A 83 11.68 10.14 1.41
C LYS A 83 12.77 9.11 1.13
N LEU A 84 12.91 8.10 1.99
CA LEU A 84 13.99 7.11 1.94
C LEU A 84 13.64 5.84 1.16
N GLY A 85 12.48 5.84 0.51
CA GLY A 85 12.05 4.74 -0.36
C GLY A 85 11.32 3.60 0.35
N PRO A 86 10.77 2.66 -0.43
CA PRO A 86 9.92 1.59 0.12
C PRO A 86 10.68 0.59 0.99
N VAL A 87 11.95 0.33 0.73
CA VAL A 87 12.75 -0.58 1.56
C VAL A 87 12.89 -0.03 2.98
N TYR A 88 13.06 1.28 3.13
CA TYR A 88 13.11 1.91 4.45
C TYR A 88 11.81 1.71 5.22
N SER A 89 10.66 1.78 4.55
CA SER A 89 9.36 1.50 5.16
C SER A 89 9.30 0.08 5.73
N VAL A 90 9.80 -0.90 4.99
CA VAL A 90 9.85 -2.28 5.45
C VAL A 90 10.77 -2.42 6.67
N LEU A 91 11.94 -1.76 6.65
CA LEU A 91 12.87 -1.80 7.77
C LEU A 91 12.27 -1.21 9.05
N LYS A 92 11.42 -0.20 8.93
CA LYS A 92 10.75 0.41 10.09
C LYS A 92 9.83 -0.55 10.83
N ILE A 93 9.30 -1.55 10.14
CA ILE A 93 8.32 -2.48 10.73
C ILE A 93 8.86 -3.92 10.77
N ILE A 94 10.17 -4.08 10.65
CA ILE A 94 10.79 -5.41 10.53
C ILE A 94 10.40 -6.35 11.67
N ASN A 95 10.19 -5.82 12.87
CA ASN A 95 9.80 -6.60 14.03
C ASN A 95 8.39 -7.18 13.94
N LYS A 96 7.57 -6.68 13.03
CA LYS A 96 6.18 -7.13 12.83
C LYS A 96 6.05 -8.12 11.69
N ILE A 97 7.14 -8.45 11.03
CA ILE A 97 7.19 -9.42 9.96
C ILE A 97 7.48 -10.78 10.55
N GLU A 98 6.69 -11.79 10.17
CA GLU A 98 6.94 -13.16 10.61
C GLU A 98 8.15 -13.75 9.89
N ASN A 99 9.20 -14.09 10.65
CA ASN A 99 10.47 -14.56 10.09
C ASN A 99 10.39 -15.98 9.48
N LYS A 100 9.32 -16.72 9.74
CA LYS A 100 9.22 -18.13 9.33
C LYS A 100 8.50 -18.34 8.00
N LYS A 101 7.94 -17.30 7.43
CA LYS A 101 7.19 -17.39 6.17
C LYS A 101 7.93 -16.70 5.04
N PRO A 102 7.85 -17.22 3.81
CA PRO A 102 8.30 -16.48 2.65
C PRO A 102 7.56 -15.13 2.56
N ILE A 103 8.28 -14.09 2.17
CA ILE A 103 7.68 -12.77 1.99
C ILE A 103 7.89 -12.29 0.55
N ILE A 104 6.91 -11.52 0.07
CA ILE A 104 7.02 -10.79 -1.19
C ILE A 104 6.80 -9.32 -0.88
N ILE A 105 7.67 -8.45 -1.38
CA ILE A 105 7.52 -7.00 -1.28
C ILE A 105 7.11 -6.49 -2.66
N ASN A 106 5.95 -5.85 -2.75
CA ASN A 106 5.45 -5.32 -4.02
C ASN A 106 5.06 -3.85 -3.86
N TYR A 107 5.30 -3.05 -4.89
CA TYR A 107 4.95 -1.63 -4.86
C TYR A 107 3.44 -1.45 -5.04
N CYS A 108 2.93 -0.38 -4.44
CA CYS A 108 1.48 -0.10 -4.43
C CYS A 108 0.97 0.53 -5.73
N ASP A 109 1.84 1.00 -6.59
CA ASP A 109 1.49 1.68 -7.84
C ASP A 109 2.01 0.93 -9.06
N PHE A 110 2.44 -0.30 -8.86
CA PHE A 110 3.08 -1.08 -9.91
C PHE A 110 2.04 -1.73 -10.80
N ASN A 111 2.01 -1.31 -12.06
CA ASN A 111 1.22 -1.96 -13.10
C ASN A 111 2.08 -3.01 -13.81
N CYS A 112 1.59 -4.23 -13.84
CA CYS A 112 2.24 -5.29 -14.60
C CYS A 112 2.08 -5.06 -16.09
N TYR A 113 3.07 -4.44 -16.68
CA TYR A 113 3.18 -4.38 -18.14
C TYR A 113 4.15 -5.41 -18.69
N TRP A 114 4.53 -6.32 -17.88
CA TRP A 114 5.43 -7.37 -18.34
C TRP A 114 4.68 -8.54 -18.91
#